data_5c29c81008d1cb534e2be881cc84dbcf
#
_entry.id   5c29c81008d1cb534e2be881cc84dbcf
#
_cell.length_a   1.000
_cell.length_b   1.000
_cell.length_c   1.000
_cell.angle_alpha   90.00
_cell.angle_beta   90.00
_cell.angle_gamma   90.00
#
_symmetry.space_group_name_H-M   'P 1'
#
loop_
_entity.id
_entity.type
_entity.pdbx_description
1 polymer ?
#
loop_
_entity_poly.entity_id
_entity_poly.type
_entity_poly.pdbx_seq_one_letter_code
_entity_poly.pdbx_strand_id
1 'polypeptide(L)'
;VMFTLDTDSGFRDVVFVTASYGLGETVVQGAVNPDEFYVYKPALRDGHHPILRRTLGAKAIKMIYAPADQAEKRVLTVDVPDVDRMRFCISDADLVELARQALIIEEHYGCPMDIEWGKDGDTGRIYVLQARPETVQSRAGRTIQRYTLQQKGPVLATGRSIGQRIGSGPARIIR
;
A
#
# COMPACT_ATOMS: atom_id res chain seq x y z
N VAL A 1 -3.87 3.32 2.49
CA VAL A 1 -2.78 3.89 3.31
C VAL A 1 -1.69 4.36 2.38
N MET A 2 -0.94 5.39 2.76
CA MET A 2 0.25 5.81 2.02
C MET A 2 1.37 6.19 2.99
N PHE A 3 2.61 5.96 2.52
CA PHE A 3 3.83 6.29 3.26
C PHE A 3 4.70 7.20 2.41
N THR A 4 5.36 8.17 3.03
CA THR A 4 6.27 9.05 2.32
C THR A 4 7.69 8.48 2.20
N LEU A 5 7.83 7.18 2.29
CA LEU A 5 9.02 6.38 2.00
C LEU A 5 8.61 4.97 1.57
N ASP A 6 9.53 4.21 1.04
CA ASP A 6 9.36 2.78 0.85
C ASP A 6 9.50 2.05 2.20
N THR A 7 8.44 1.38 2.63
CA THR A 7 8.39 0.70 3.92
C THR A 7 9.30 -0.52 4.02
N ASP A 8 9.73 -1.07 2.88
CA ASP A 8 10.63 -2.23 2.86
C ASP A 8 12.10 -1.82 2.93
N SER A 9 12.51 -0.82 2.13
CA SER A 9 13.92 -0.40 2.02
C SER A 9 14.26 0.87 2.79
N GLY A 10 13.27 1.66 3.20
CA GLY A 10 13.47 2.97 3.78
C GLY A 10 13.85 4.05 2.75
N PHE A 11 13.72 3.76 1.43
CA PHE A 11 14.02 4.73 0.38
C PHE A 11 13.06 5.92 0.42
N ARG A 12 13.62 7.13 0.54
CA ARG A 12 12.85 8.35 0.86
C ARG A 12 12.29 9.11 -0.34
N ASP A 13 12.76 8.83 -1.56
CA ASP A 13 12.34 9.57 -2.74
C ASP A 13 11.10 8.98 -3.43
N VAL A 14 10.31 8.20 -2.70
CA VAL A 14 9.01 7.67 -3.17
C VAL A 14 7.90 7.94 -2.17
N VAL A 15 6.68 8.04 -2.70
CA VAL A 15 5.44 7.83 -1.96
C VAL A 15 4.96 6.43 -2.31
N PHE A 16 4.84 5.58 -1.29
CA PHE A 16 4.27 4.24 -1.41
C PHE A 16 2.79 4.31 -1.03
N VAL A 17 1.91 3.92 -1.96
CA VAL A 17 0.46 3.98 -1.77
C VAL A 17 -0.11 2.58 -1.88
N THR A 18 -0.95 2.20 -0.93
CA THR A 18 -1.78 1.00 -0.99
C THR A 18 -3.25 1.37 -1.05
N ALA A 19 -4.01 0.67 -1.88
CA ALA A 19 -5.41 0.94 -2.10
C ALA A 19 -6.24 -0.35 -2.22
N SER A 20 -7.45 -0.34 -1.68
CA SER A 20 -8.43 -1.42 -1.80
C SER A 20 -9.82 -0.83 -1.79
N TYR A 21 -10.81 -1.66 -2.15
CA TYR A 21 -12.22 -1.28 -2.07
C TYR A 21 -12.74 -1.30 -0.63
N GLY A 22 -13.71 -0.44 -0.35
CA GLY A 22 -14.43 -0.40 0.92
C GLY A 22 -13.68 0.32 2.03
N LEU A 23 -14.05 0.04 3.28
CA LEU A 23 -13.48 0.66 4.46
C LEU A 23 -12.03 0.21 4.69
N GLY A 24 -11.17 1.14 5.13
CA GLY A 24 -9.72 0.94 5.27
C GLY A 24 -9.30 -0.09 6.31
N GLU A 25 -10.19 -0.52 7.20
CA GLU A 25 -9.88 -1.46 8.27
C GLU A 25 -9.28 -2.78 7.77
N THR A 26 -9.77 -3.32 6.65
CA THR A 26 -9.23 -4.54 6.03
C THR A 26 -7.80 -4.38 5.53
N VAL A 27 -7.40 -3.18 5.10
CA VAL A 27 -6.04 -2.87 4.67
C VAL A 27 -5.13 -2.75 5.89
N VAL A 28 -5.55 -2.00 6.91
CA VAL A 28 -4.77 -1.77 8.15
C VAL A 28 -4.53 -3.08 8.90
N GLN A 29 -5.53 -3.97 8.95
CA GLN A 29 -5.41 -5.29 9.58
C GLN A 29 -4.64 -6.31 8.74
N GLY A 30 -4.28 -5.99 7.49
CA GLY A 30 -3.63 -6.93 6.58
C GLY A 30 -4.54 -8.08 6.10
N ALA A 31 -5.86 -7.92 6.25
CA ALA A 31 -6.85 -8.94 5.85
C ALA A 31 -7.08 -9.00 4.33
N VAL A 32 -6.68 -7.96 3.60
CA VAL A 32 -6.79 -7.87 2.15
C VAL A 32 -5.41 -7.65 1.53
N ASN A 33 -5.18 -8.23 0.35
CA ASN A 33 -4.01 -7.93 -0.47
C ASN A 33 -4.36 -6.76 -1.41
N PRO A 34 -3.90 -5.52 -1.12
CA PRO A 34 -4.30 -4.32 -1.83
C PRO A 34 -3.52 -4.12 -3.13
N ASP A 35 -3.98 -3.19 -3.97
CA ASP A 35 -3.15 -2.62 -5.03
C ASP A 35 -2.02 -1.81 -4.41
N GLU A 36 -0.86 -1.78 -5.08
CA GLU A 36 0.32 -1.06 -4.62
C GLU A 36 0.91 -0.20 -5.72
N PHE A 37 1.34 0.99 -5.32
CA PHE A 37 1.85 1.99 -6.22
C PHE A 37 3.08 2.65 -5.64
N TYR A 38 4.07 2.93 -6.50
CA TYR A 38 5.25 3.70 -6.16
C TYR A 38 5.27 4.97 -7.01
N VAL A 39 5.27 6.11 -6.36
CA VAL A 39 5.31 7.44 -6.99
C VAL A 39 6.62 8.12 -6.65
N TYR A 40 7.40 8.48 -7.65
CA TYR A 40 8.72 9.10 -7.50
C TYR A 40 8.59 10.60 -7.23
N LYS A 41 9.03 11.02 -6.04
CA LYS A 41 8.88 12.39 -5.56
C LYS A 41 9.58 13.44 -6.44
N PRO A 42 10.85 13.25 -6.89
CA PRO A 42 11.50 14.22 -7.77
C PRO A 42 10.72 14.45 -9.06
N ALA A 43 10.32 13.39 -9.78
CA ALA A 43 9.54 13.53 -11.01
C ALA A 43 8.20 14.25 -10.77
N LEU A 44 7.56 13.99 -9.62
CA LEU A 44 6.32 14.65 -9.24
C LEU A 44 6.51 16.16 -9.02
N ARG A 45 7.63 16.56 -8.37
CA ARG A 45 7.97 17.98 -8.17
C ARG A 45 8.29 18.71 -9.47
N ASP A 46 8.96 18.02 -10.39
CA ASP A 46 9.36 18.58 -11.68
C ASP A 46 8.23 18.56 -12.73
N GLY A 47 7.04 18.06 -12.37
CA GLY A 47 5.90 17.98 -13.27
C GLY A 47 5.98 16.89 -14.33
N HIS A 48 6.88 15.93 -14.17
CA HIS A 48 7.03 14.77 -15.05
C HIS A 48 6.13 13.62 -14.61
N HIS A 49 6.04 12.57 -15.44
CA HIS A 49 5.29 11.35 -15.10
C HIS A 49 5.96 10.64 -13.91
N PRO A 50 5.32 10.60 -12.72
CA PRO A 50 5.99 10.20 -11.50
C PRO A 50 5.76 8.73 -11.12
N ILE A 51 4.85 8.00 -11.77
CA ILE A 51 4.46 6.64 -11.38
C ILE A 51 5.51 5.65 -11.86
N LEU A 52 6.27 5.07 -10.92
CA LEU A 52 7.33 4.09 -11.21
C LEU A 52 6.80 2.67 -11.37
N ARG A 53 5.85 2.29 -10.52
CA ARG A 53 5.37 0.90 -10.44
C ARG A 53 3.94 0.85 -9.97
N ARG A 54 3.21 -0.13 -10.53
CA ARG A 54 1.87 -0.53 -10.09
C ARG A 54 1.85 -2.04 -9.95
N THR A 55 1.27 -2.54 -8.87
CA THR A 55 1.08 -3.97 -8.64
C THR A 55 -0.38 -4.19 -8.30
N LEU A 56 -1.04 -5.03 -9.10
CA LEU A 56 -2.45 -5.37 -8.88
C LEU A 56 -2.56 -6.33 -7.70
N GLY A 57 -3.34 -5.95 -6.69
CA GLY A 57 -3.65 -6.80 -5.55
C GLY A 57 -4.79 -7.77 -5.84
N ALA A 58 -4.89 -8.82 -5.04
CA ALA A 58 -6.00 -9.77 -5.16
C ALA A 58 -7.34 -9.15 -4.77
N LYS A 59 -7.37 -8.24 -3.82
CA LYS A 59 -8.56 -7.50 -3.33
C LYS A 59 -9.81 -8.36 -3.17
N ALA A 60 -9.63 -9.58 -2.62
CA ALA A 60 -10.68 -10.60 -2.58
C ALA A 60 -11.94 -10.16 -1.82
N ILE A 61 -11.74 -9.37 -0.76
CA ILE A 61 -12.80 -8.92 0.13
C ILE A 61 -12.78 -7.40 0.29
N LYS A 62 -13.92 -6.83 0.65
CA LYS A 62 -14.08 -5.45 1.07
C LYS A 62 -15.02 -5.35 2.26
N MET A 63 -14.82 -4.36 3.11
CA MET A 63 -15.74 -4.03 4.20
C MET A 63 -16.62 -2.84 3.77
N ILE A 64 -17.91 -2.97 3.98
CA ILE A 64 -18.92 -1.94 3.66
C ILE A 64 -19.79 -1.68 4.88
N TYR A 65 -20.47 -0.54 4.90
CA TYR A 65 -21.53 -0.31 5.89
C TYR A 65 -22.69 -1.28 5.63
N ALA A 66 -23.24 -1.81 6.71
CA ALA A 66 -24.42 -2.66 6.61
C ALA A 66 -25.62 -1.87 6.08
N PRO A 67 -26.44 -2.46 5.19
CA PRO A 67 -27.71 -1.89 4.78
C PRO A 67 -28.64 -1.66 5.99
N ALA A 68 -29.56 -0.70 5.86
CA ALA A 68 -30.44 -0.28 6.95
C ALA A 68 -31.36 -1.41 7.49
N ASP A 69 -31.63 -2.41 6.68
CA ASP A 69 -32.40 -3.61 7.04
C ASP A 69 -31.63 -4.63 7.89
N GLN A 70 -30.29 -4.47 7.98
CA GLN A 70 -29.39 -5.31 8.81
C GLN A 70 -28.76 -4.50 9.96
N ALA A 71 -29.55 -3.67 10.63
CA ALA A 71 -29.12 -2.72 11.63
C ALA A 71 -28.38 -3.32 12.85
N GLU A 72 -28.46 -4.64 13.06
CA GLU A 72 -27.70 -5.32 14.12
C GLU A 72 -26.17 -5.33 13.86
N LYS A 73 -25.76 -5.25 12.59
CA LYS A 73 -24.36 -5.18 12.18
C LYS A 73 -24.08 -3.80 11.59
N ARG A 74 -23.07 -3.10 12.12
CA ARG A 74 -22.67 -1.79 11.57
C ARG A 74 -21.91 -1.89 10.26
N VAL A 75 -21.14 -2.97 10.09
CA VAL A 75 -20.30 -3.23 8.92
C VAL A 75 -20.40 -4.70 8.51
N LEU A 76 -20.21 -4.96 7.22
CA LEU A 76 -20.18 -6.30 6.62
C LEU A 76 -18.92 -6.48 5.80
N THR A 77 -18.31 -7.66 5.88
CA THR A 77 -17.26 -8.07 4.94
C THR A 77 -17.92 -8.86 3.81
N VAL A 78 -17.69 -8.42 2.59
CA VAL A 78 -18.26 -9.03 1.38
C VAL A 78 -17.17 -9.29 0.34
N ASP A 79 -17.42 -10.24 -0.56
CA ASP A 79 -16.51 -10.49 -1.67
C ASP A 79 -16.50 -9.33 -2.68
N VAL A 80 -15.36 -9.09 -3.28
CA VAL A 80 -15.22 -8.15 -4.40
C VAL A 80 -15.48 -8.92 -5.70
N PRO A 81 -16.37 -8.43 -6.59
CA PRO A 81 -16.60 -9.05 -7.89
C PRO A 81 -15.31 -9.19 -8.69
N ASP A 82 -15.15 -10.29 -9.43
CA ASP A 82 -13.93 -10.57 -10.20
C ASP A 82 -13.58 -9.45 -11.19
N VAL A 83 -14.57 -8.83 -11.82
CA VAL A 83 -14.37 -7.70 -12.73
C VAL A 83 -13.69 -6.50 -12.04
N ASP A 84 -13.98 -6.26 -10.77
CA ASP A 84 -13.38 -5.20 -9.97
C ASP A 84 -12.00 -5.60 -9.45
N ARG A 85 -11.79 -6.87 -9.13
CA ARG A 85 -10.49 -7.39 -8.69
C ARG A 85 -9.43 -7.31 -9.78
N MET A 86 -9.82 -7.42 -11.05
CA MET A 86 -8.93 -7.42 -12.22
C MET A 86 -8.52 -6.01 -12.69
N ARG A 87 -8.90 -4.96 -11.98
CA ARG A 87 -8.53 -3.57 -12.28
C ARG A 87 -8.03 -2.86 -11.03
N PHE A 88 -7.24 -1.81 -11.22
CA PHE A 88 -6.83 -0.94 -10.12
C PHE A 88 -8.02 -0.18 -9.55
N CYS A 89 -8.09 -0.07 -8.21
CA CYS A 89 -9.22 0.58 -7.53
C CYS A 89 -9.13 2.11 -7.54
N ILE A 90 -8.00 2.69 -7.92
CA ILE A 90 -7.80 4.14 -8.10
C ILE A 90 -7.16 4.44 -9.45
N SER A 91 -7.43 5.65 -9.97
CA SER A 91 -6.84 6.14 -11.22
C SER A 91 -5.45 6.74 -10.99
N ASP A 92 -4.72 6.95 -12.10
CA ASP A 92 -3.42 7.65 -12.06
C ASP A 92 -3.57 9.11 -11.56
N ALA A 93 -4.68 9.76 -11.89
CA ALA A 93 -4.98 11.10 -11.41
C ALA A 93 -5.16 11.13 -9.89
N ASP A 94 -5.91 10.18 -9.34
CA ASP A 94 -6.07 10.01 -7.89
C ASP A 94 -4.73 9.75 -7.21
N LEU A 95 -3.89 8.90 -7.82
CA LEU A 95 -2.59 8.56 -7.28
C LEU A 95 -1.63 9.76 -7.24
N VAL A 96 -1.64 10.58 -8.29
CA VAL A 96 -0.84 11.81 -8.35
C VAL A 96 -1.33 12.83 -7.31
N GLU A 97 -2.64 12.97 -7.14
CA GLU A 97 -3.22 13.84 -6.12
C GLU A 97 -2.83 13.39 -4.70
N LEU A 98 -2.98 12.11 -4.37
CA LEU A 98 -2.55 11.53 -3.10
C LEU A 98 -1.07 11.79 -2.84
N ALA A 99 -0.21 11.57 -3.83
CA ALA A 99 1.21 11.79 -3.68
C ALA A 99 1.58 13.26 -3.45
N ARG A 100 0.87 14.21 -4.08
CA ARG A 100 1.03 15.64 -3.80
C ARG A 100 0.63 16.00 -2.37
N GLN A 101 -0.50 15.49 -1.90
CA GLN A 101 -0.93 15.68 -0.51
C GLN A 101 0.08 15.09 0.48
N ALA A 102 0.63 13.91 0.19
CA ALA A 102 1.67 13.28 1.00
C ALA A 102 2.93 14.14 1.11
N LEU A 103 3.37 14.77 0.00
CA LEU A 103 4.53 15.68 0.01
C LEU A 103 4.28 16.92 0.87
N ILE A 104 3.10 17.53 0.78
CA ILE A 104 2.73 18.70 1.60
C ILE A 104 2.76 18.32 3.09
N ILE A 105 2.23 17.16 3.44
CA ILE A 105 2.21 16.67 4.83
C ILE A 105 3.63 16.38 5.32
N GLU A 106 4.44 15.66 4.53
CA GLU A 106 5.85 15.37 4.87
C GLU A 106 6.66 16.65 5.08
N GLU A 107 6.49 17.64 4.22
CA GLU A 107 7.18 18.93 4.32
C GLU A 107 6.75 19.69 5.59
N HIS A 108 5.46 19.70 5.90
CA HIS A 108 4.91 20.33 7.09
C HIS A 108 5.49 19.73 8.38
N TYR A 109 5.59 18.40 8.47
CA TYR A 109 6.10 17.73 9.67
C TYR A 109 7.62 17.52 9.67
N GLY A 110 8.30 17.71 8.53
CA GLY A 110 9.75 17.56 8.40
C GLY A 110 10.29 16.13 8.59
N CYS A 111 9.43 15.12 8.49
CA CYS A 111 9.79 13.73 8.67
C CYS A 111 8.91 12.80 7.80
N PRO A 112 9.36 11.55 7.55
CA PRO A 112 8.53 10.57 6.86
C PRO A 112 7.22 10.31 7.60
N MET A 113 6.14 10.16 6.84
CA MET A 113 4.78 10.07 7.34
C MET A 113 4.10 8.76 6.92
N ASP A 114 3.26 8.25 7.82
CA ASP A 114 2.25 7.22 7.61
C ASP A 114 0.88 7.91 7.58
N ILE A 115 0.15 7.77 6.47
CA ILE A 115 -1.04 8.56 6.19
C ILE A 115 -2.18 7.63 5.80
N GLU A 116 -3.29 7.76 6.50
CA GLU A 116 -4.56 7.12 6.13
C GLU A 116 -5.39 8.08 5.28
N TRP A 117 -5.98 7.54 4.24
CA TRP A 117 -6.80 8.29 3.29
C TRP A 117 -8.03 7.48 2.85
N GLY A 118 -9.03 8.15 2.34
CA GLY A 118 -10.22 7.55 1.77
C GLY A 118 -10.68 8.31 0.53
N LYS A 119 -11.24 7.58 -0.44
CA LYS A 119 -11.94 8.15 -1.59
C LYS A 119 -13.43 7.90 -1.40
N ASP A 120 -14.20 8.97 -1.35
CA ASP A 120 -15.64 8.93 -1.25
C ASP A 120 -16.26 8.33 -2.51
N GLY A 121 -17.13 7.34 -2.35
CA GLY A 121 -17.71 6.58 -3.46
C GLY A 121 -18.73 7.38 -4.28
N ASP A 122 -19.41 8.36 -3.66
CA ASP A 122 -20.46 9.13 -4.30
C ASP A 122 -19.90 10.35 -5.02
N THR A 123 -19.00 11.07 -4.37
CA THR A 123 -18.42 12.31 -4.92
C THR A 123 -17.11 12.13 -5.64
N GLY A 124 -16.44 10.99 -5.44
CA GLY A 124 -15.09 10.71 -5.97
C GLY A 124 -13.98 11.53 -5.31
N ARG A 125 -14.28 12.32 -4.26
CA ARG A 125 -13.29 13.17 -3.58
C ARG A 125 -12.38 12.35 -2.69
N ILE A 126 -11.12 12.76 -2.61
CA ILE A 126 -10.12 12.18 -1.74
C ILE A 126 -10.02 12.98 -0.45
N TYR A 127 -9.90 12.28 0.67
CA TYR A 127 -9.76 12.85 2.00
C TYR A 127 -8.59 12.21 2.72
N VAL A 128 -7.77 13.02 3.36
CA VAL A 128 -6.80 12.56 4.36
C VAL A 128 -7.56 12.38 5.68
N LEU A 129 -7.44 11.21 6.26
CA LEU A 129 -8.17 10.82 7.48
C LEU A 129 -7.28 10.93 8.71
N GLN A 130 -6.00 10.51 8.58
CA GLN A 130 -5.03 10.56 9.65
C GLN A 130 -3.63 10.70 9.06
N ALA A 131 -2.74 11.42 9.77
CA ALA A 131 -1.32 11.47 9.46
C ALA A 131 -0.52 11.34 10.75
N ARG A 132 0.53 10.49 10.74
CA ARG A 132 1.44 10.30 11.87
C ARG A 132 2.87 10.09 11.37
N PRO A 133 3.89 10.47 12.16
CA PRO A 133 5.28 10.16 11.80
C PRO A 133 5.50 8.66 11.62
N GLU A 134 6.17 8.29 10.52
CA GLU A 134 6.62 6.91 10.31
C GLU A 134 7.83 6.65 11.24
N THR A 135 7.78 5.58 12.03
CA THR A 135 8.77 5.34 13.10
C THR A 135 9.61 4.08 12.92
N VAL A 136 9.23 3.19 12.00
CA VAL A 136 9.89 1.89 11.82
C VAL A 136 11.11 2.02 10.90
N GLN A 137 10.91 2.46 9.68
CA GLN A 137 11.97 2.56 8.68
C GLN A 137 12.76 3.88 8.73
N SER A 138 12.17 4.93 9.27
CA SER A 138 12.88 6.20 9.47
C SER A 138 14.10 6.07 10.38
N ARG A 139 14.15 5.04 11.23
CA ARG A 139 15.29 4.67 12.11
C ARG A 139 16.24 3.67 11.47
N ALA A 140 15.85 2.98 10.39
CA ALA A 140 16.71 2.07 9.66
C ALA A 140 17.79 2.87 8.89
N GLY A 141 19.04 2.40 8.91
CA GLY A 141 20.14 3.04 8.20
C GLY A 141 19.90 3.09 6.68
N ARG A 142 20.51 4.08 6.00
CA ARG A 142 20.36 4.36 4.56
C ARG A 142 20.92 3.27 3.62
N THR A 143 21.16 2.03 4.08
CA THR A 143 21.83 0.99 3.28
C THR A 143 20.79 0.06 2.67
N ILE A 144 20.68 0.10 1.35
CA ILE A 144 19.88 -0.88 0.58
C ILE A 144 20.73 -2.14 0.39
N GLN A 145 20.31 -3.26 0.95
CA GLN A 145 20.92 -4.56 0.71
C GLN A 145 20.26 -5.21 -0.51
N ARG A 146 21.04 -5.46 -1.55
CA ARG A 146 20.57 -6.18 -2.73
C ARG A 146 21.14 -7.58 -2.75
N TYR A 147 20.27 -8.58 -2.74
CA TYR A 147 20.66 -9.99 -2.86
C TYR A 147 20.52 -10.46 -4.29
N THR A 148 21.53 -11.22 -4.76
CA THR A 148 21.48 -11.85 -6.08
C THR A 148 21.65 -13.36 -5.90
N LEU A 149 20.68 -14.14 -6.37
CA LEU A 149 20.73 -15.59 -6.33
C LEU A 149 21.73 -16.09 -7.39
N GLN A 150 22.83 -16.70 -6.97
CA GLN A 150 23.88 -17.21 -7.86
C GLN A 150 23.54 -18.58 -8.45
N GLN A 151 22.88 -19.46 -7.71
CA GLN A 151 22.45 -20.78 -8.18
C GLN A 151 20.94 -20.86 -8.22
N LYS A 152 20.39 -21.20 -9.39
CA LYS A 152 18.94 -21.38 -9.57
C LYS A 152 18.60 -22.86 -9.49
N GLY A 153 17.97 -23.28 -8.41
CA GLY A 153 17.31 -24.59 -8.28
C GLY A 153 15.84 -24.52 -8.73
N PRO A 154 15.12 -25.67 -8.69
CA PRO A 154 13.68 -25.65 -8.95
C PRO A 154 12.94 -24.77 -7.92
N VAL A 155 12.03 -23.94 -8.39
CA VAL A 155 11.18 -23.12 -7.54
C VAL A 155 10.06 -24.00 -6.99
N LEU A 156 10.04 -24.24 -5.68
CA LEU A 156 9.03 -25.08 -5.02
C LEU A 156 7.79 -24.27 -4.62
N ALA A 157 7.95 -23.00 -4.31
CA ALA A 157 6.86 -22.09 -3.99
C ALA A 157 7.26 -20.66 -4.31
N THR A 158 6.27 -19.83 -4.60
CA THR A 158 6.46 -18.39 -4.83
C THR A 158 5.59 -17.63 -3.84
N GLY A 159 6.15 -16.59 -3.23
CA GLY A 159 5.45 -15.75 -2.28
C GLY A 159 6.00 -14.33 -2.27
N ARG A 160 5.38 -13.47 -1.48
CA ARG A 160 5.85 -12.11 -1.23
C ARG A 160 6.83 -12.12 -0.06
N SER A 161 7.97 -11.46 -0.20
CA SER A 161 8.91 -11.29 0.92
C SER A 161 8.34 -10.32 1.96
N ILE A 162 8.53 -10.67 3.23
CA ILE A 162 8.26 -9.79 4.37
C ILE A 162 9.60 -9.47 5.00
N GLY A 163 10.06 -8.22 4.83
CA GLY A 163 11.37 -7.78 5.31
C GLY A 163 12.55 -8.15 4.39
N GLN A 164 13.76 -7.92 4.89
CA GLN A 164 15.01 -7.93 4.09
C GLN A 164 15.93 -9.12 4.39
N ARG A 165 15.47 -10.12 5.12
CA ARG A 165 16.30 -11.27 5.50
C ARG A 165 16.09 -12.46 4.59
N ILE A 166 17.19 -13.15 4.27
CA ILE A 166 17.17 -14.44 3.57
C ILE A 166 17.55 -15.53 4.57
N GLY A 167 16.76 -16.60 4.61
CA GLY A 167 17.06 -17.80 5.38
C GLY A 167 17.37 -18.97 4.45
N SER A 168 18.25 -19.87 4.88
CA SER A 168 18.50 -21.16 4.24
C SER A 168 18.45 -22.25 5.29
N GLY A 169 17.93 -23.42 4.92
CA GLY A 169 17.83 -24.57 5.81
C GLY A 169 16.85 -25.62 5.31
N PRO A 170 16.69 -26.75 6.03
CA PRO A 170 15.73 -27.80 5.69
C PRO A 170 14.28 -27.26 5.83
N ALA A 171 13.42 -27.62 4.88
CA ALA A 171 11.99 -27.30 4.96
C ALA A 171 11.32 -28.03 6.13
N ARG A 172 10.55 -27.30 6.96
CA ARG A 172 9.77 -27.87 8.06
C ARG A 172 8.29 -27.59 7.83
N ILE A 173 7.49 -28.64 7.80
CA ILE A 173 6.02 -28.52 7.72
C ILE A 173 5.49 -28.44 9.15
N ILE A 174 4.81 -27.35 9.48
CA ILE A 174 4.09 -27.18 10.74
C ILE A 174 2.62 -27.47 10.44
N ARG A 175 2.05 -28.48 11.11
CA ARG A 175 0.62 -28.83 11.03
C ARG A 175 -0.14 -28.17 12.16
#